data_6416cf6120d9f658b2868cda794cba0a
#
_entry.id   6416cf6120d9f658b2868cda794cba0a
#
_cell.length_a   1.000
_cell.length_b   1.000
_cell.length_c   1.000
_cell.angle_alpha   90.00
_cell.angle_beta   90.00
_cell.angle_gamma   90.00
#
_symmetry.space_group_name_H-M   'P 1'
#
loop_
_entity.id
_entity.type
_entity.pdbx_description
1 polymer ?
#
loop_
_entity_poly.entity_id
_entity_poly.type
_entity_poly.pdbx_seq_one_letter_code
_entity_poly.pdbx_strand_id
1 'polypeptide(L)'
;MEQISGWIALVATCTAALMTAANLGARVTGWGFVVFTVGSISWSILGIVTGQQQLILSNIFLTLVNLLGIWRWLGRQAKFGDGSRRAMKRSERTDGPTLMSAGTLVCAPITDLDGDRIGSVVDVMLSREGRGIVYLVASRGGVAGVGEELHPLDPDAVELTADGVVTRLTAAEFAALPVLEPDRWPSALPDAARYRPAKARRLAAVG
;
A
#
# COMPACT_ATOMS: atom_id res chain seq x y z
N MET A 1 -38.80 9.26 9.11
CA MET A 1 -38.02 8.80 7.92
C MET A 1 -36.89 9.75 7.62
N GLU A 2 -37.09 11.05 7.65
CA GLU A 2 -36.10 12.09 7.38
C GLU A 2 -34.83 11.96 8.25
N GLN A 3 -34.97 11.87 9.57
CA GLN A 3 -33.83 11.71 10.47
C GLN A 3 -33.01 10.41 10.22
N ILE A 4 -33.73 9.30 9.94
CA ILE A 4 -33.07 7.99 9.73
C ILE A 4 -32.26 8.01 8.44
N SER A 5 -32.84 8.52 7.34
CA SER A 5 -32.10 8.62 6.06
C SER A 5 -30.90 9.55 6.16
N GLY A 6 -31.01 10.66 6.91
CA GLY A 6 -29.88 11.57 7.16
C GLY A 6 -28.72 10.92 7.93
N TRP A 7 -29.01 10.16 8.98
CA TRP A 7 -27.96 9.44 9.72
C TRP A 7 -27.32 8.33 8.90
N ILE A 8 -28.11 7.55 8.15
CA ILE A 8 -27.57 6.52 7.25
C ILE A 8 -26.65 7.16 6.21
N ALA A 9 -27.10 8.26 5.59
CA ALA A 9 -26.33 8.98 4.59
C ALA A 9 -24.98 9.48 5.15
N LEU A 10 -24.99 10.12 6.33
CA LEU A 10 -23.81 10.63 6.98
C LEU A 10 -22.81 9.51 7.32
N VAL A 11 -23.25 8.48 8.03
CA VAL A 11 -22.40 7.37 8.47
C VAL A 11 -21.82 6.62 7.27
N ALA A 12 -22.65 6.33 6.26
CA ALA A 12 -22.19 5.67 5.05
C ALA A 12 -21.12 6.51 4.32
N THR A 13 -21.35 7.80 4.14
CA THR A 13 -20.41 8.69 3.46
C THR A 13 -19.07 8.77 4.20
N CYS A 14 -19.09 8.96 5.53
CA CYS A 14 -17.87 9.00 6.34
C CYS A 14 -17.10 7.67 6.30
N THR A 15 -17.81 6.54 6.45
CA THR A 15 -17.21 5.21 6.39
C THR A 15 -16.57 4.95 5.02
N ALA A 16 -17.27 5.27 3.95
CA ALA A 16 -16.76 5.10 2.59
C ALA A 16 -15.55 5.98 2.32
N ALA A 17 -15.56 7.23 2.81
CA ALA A 17 -14.41 8.13 2.69
C ALA A 17 -13.17 7.55 3.39
N LEU A 18 -13.32 7.03 4.61
CA LEU A 18 -12.23 6.36 5.32
C LEU A 18 -11.72 5.13 4.56
N MET A 19 -12.61 4.28 4.05
CA MET A 19 -12.23 3.08 3.30
C MET A 19 -11.46 3.42 2.01
N THR A 20 -11.82 4.49 1.33
CA THR A 20 -11.15 4.91 0.10
C THR A 20 -9.83 5.64 0.39
N ALA A 21 -9.77 6.46 1.43
CA ALA A 21 -8.57 7.18 1.84
C ALA A 21 -7.48 6.26 2.43
N ALA A 22 -7.88 5.20 3.13
CA ALA A 22 -6.96 4.24 3.74
C ALA A 22 -6.12 3.43 2.73
N ASN A 23 -6.48 3.42 1.45
CA ASN A 23 -5.76 2.74 0.35
C ASN A 23 -5.37 1.27 0.66
N LEU A 24 -6.26 0.54 1.32
CA LEU A 24 -6.06 -0.86 1.74
C LEU A 24 -6.23 -1.87 0.58
N GLY A 25 -6.07 -1.40 -0.66
CA GLY A 25 -6.12 -2.22 -1.86
C GLY A 25 -7.47 -2.20 -2.59
N ALA A 26 -7.47 -2.78 -3.79
CA ALA A 26 -8.57 -2.67 -4.76
C ALA A 26 -9.94 -3.13 -4.22
N ARG A 27 -9.98 -4.18 -3.40
CA ARG A 27 -11.24 -4.71 -2.86
C ARG A 27 -11.83 -3.78 -1.80
N VAL A 28 -11.01 -3.27 -0.87
CA VAL A 28 -11.48 -2.35 0.17
C VAL A 28 -11.98 -1.05 -0.46
N THR A 29 -11.21 -0.47 -1.38
CA THR A 29 -11.62 0.71 -2.15
C THR A 29 -12.93 0.46 -2.90
N GLY A 30 -13.07 -0.70 -3.54
CA GLY A 30 -14.29 -1.08 -4.26
C GLY A 30 -15.52 -1.20 -3.36
N TRP A 31 -15.38 -1.78 -2.17
CA TRP A 31 -16.43 -1.80 -1.16
C TRP A 31 -16.75 -0.41 -0.61
N GLY A 32 -15.75 0.48 -0.51
CA GLY A 32 -15.97 1.89 -0.21
C GLY A 32 -16.95 2.55 -1.20
N PHE A 33 -16.82 2.27 -2.50
CA PHE A 33 -17.78 2.75 -3.51
C PHE A 33 -19.18 2.15 -3.35
N VAL A 34 -19.30 0.90 -2.89
CA VAL A 34 -20.61 0.31 -2.56
C VAL A 34 -21.26 1.09 -1.41
N VAL A 35 -20.51 1.37 -0.35
CA VAL A 35 -21.01 2.15 0.79
C VAL A 35 -21.33 3.59 0.39
N PHE A 36 -20.52 4.23 -0.47
CA PHE A 36 -20.83 5.54 -1.05
C PHE A 36 -22.13 5.51 -1.86
N THR A 37 -22.42 4.42 -2.58
CA THR A 37 -23.70 4.27 -3.31
C THR A 37 -24.88 4.28 -2.35
N VAL A 38 -24.80 3.55 -1.25
CA VAL A 38 -25.84 3.57 -0.20
C VAL A 38 -25.99 4.99 0.35
N GLY A 39 -24.89 5.69 0.64
CA GLY A 39 -24.93 7.08 1.12
C GLY A 39 -25.60 8.02 0.12
N SER A 40 -25.22 7.97 -1.16
CA SER A 40 -25.79 8.87 -2.19
C SER A 40 -27.25 8.60 -2.48
N ILE A 41 -27.71 7.35 -2.40
CA ILE A 41 -29.14 7.02 -2.49
C ILE A 41 -29.90 7.60 -1.27
N SER A 42 -29.35 7.45 -0.06
CA SER A 42 -29.97 7.98 1.16
C SER A 42 -30.04 9.52 1.14
N TRP A 43 -29.01 10.21 0.64
CA TRP A 43 -29.03 11.66 0.41
C TRP A 43 -30.06 12.08 -0.65
N SER A 44 -30.21 11.28 -1.72
CA SER A 44 -31.24 11.55 -2.74
C SER A 44 -32.66 11.45 -2.15
N ILE A 45 -32.91 10.42 -1.31
CA ILE A 45 -34.19 10.27 -0.61
C ILE A 45 -34.46 11.47 0.30
N LEU A 46 -33.46 11.91 1.07
CA LEU A 46 -33.58 13.08 1.92
C LEU A 46 -33.89 14.34 1.09
N GLY A 47 -33.21 14.52 -0.04
CA GLY A 47 -33.45 15.63 -0.97
C GLY A 47 -34.86 15.65 -1.50
N ILE A 48 -35.45 14.49 -1.81
CA ILE A 48 -36.86 14.38 -2.24
C ILE A 48 -37.80 14.80 -1.13
N VAL A 49 -37.60 14.30 0.10
CA VAL A 49 -38.45 14.58 1.25
C VAL A 49 -38.40 16.06 1.65
N THR A 50 -37.19 16.69 1.52
CA THR A 50 -36.99 18.10 1.88
C THR A 50 -37.18 19.08 0.71
N GLY A 51 -37.46 18.59 -0.50
CA GLY A 51 -37.64 19.43 -1.70
C GLY A 51 -36.35 20.07 -2.23
N GLN A 52 -35.18 19.57 -1.85
CA GLN A 52 -33.88 20.14 -2.23
C GLN A 52 -33.38 19.57 -3.56
N GLN A 53 -33.69 20.22 -4.67
CA GLN A 53 -33.34 19.76 -6.02
C GLN A 53 -31.83 19.59 -6.23
N GLN A 54 -31.00 20.50 -5.71
CA GLN A 54 -29.55 20.44 -5.83
C GLN A 54 -28.99 19.18 -5.14
N LEU A 55 -29.55 18.80 -4.00
CA LEU A 55 -29.16 17.60 -3.27
C LEU A 55 -29.51 16.33 -4.06
N ILE A 56 -30.67 16.30 -4.70
CA ILE A 56 -31.12 15.19 -5.55
C ILE A 56 -30.18 15.03 -6.75
N LEU A 57 -29.97 16.11 -7.52
CA LEU A 57 -29.18 16.07 -8.75
C LEU A 57 -27.72 15.68 -8.48
N SER A 58 -27.10 16.27 -7.44
CA SER A 58 -25.71 15.95 -7.07
C SER A 58 -25.56 14.48 -6.65
N ASN A 59 -26.49 13.95 -5.89
CA ASN A 59 -26.40 12.56 -5.42
C ASN A 59 -26.79 11.53 -6.48
N ILE A 60 -27.66 11.86 -7.45
CA ILE A 60 -27.84 11.03 -8.64
C ILE A 60 -26.53 10.92 -9.42
N PHE A 61 -25.85 12.05 -9.68
CA PHE A 61 -24.54 12.05 -10.34
C PHE A 61 -23.51 11.24 -9.56
N LEU A 62 -23.41 11.43 -8.23
CA LEU A 62 -22.52 10.66 -7.37
C LEU A 62 -22.84 9.16 -7.41
N THR A 63 -24.11 8.78 -7.45
CA THR A 63 -24.51 7.37 -7.59
C THR A 63 -23.93 6.76 -8.88
N LEU A 64 -24.02 7.46 -10.01
CA LEU A 64 -23.46 6.98 -11.27
C LEU A 64 -21.93 6.85 -11.19
N VAL A 65 -21.25 7.83 -10.61
CA VAL A 65 -19.79 7.79 -10.40
C VAL A 65 -19.39 6.62 -9.49
N ASN A 66 -20.16 6.38 -8.43
CA ASN A 66 -19.92 5.27 -7.51
C ASN A 66 -20.12 3.90 -8.19
N LEU A 67 -21.13 3.75 -9.06
CA LEU A 67 -21.32 2.53 -9.85
C LEU A 67 -20.15 2.28 -10.81
N LEU A 68 -19.62 3.33 -11.44
CA LEU A 68 -18.38 3.22 -12.23
C LEU A 68 -17.19 2.82 -11.35
N GLY A 69 -17.08 3.36 -10.14
CA GLY A 69 -16.08 2.97 -9.14
C GLY A 69 -16.16 1.48 -8.79
N ILE A 70 -17.36 0.98 -8.49
CA ILE A 70 -17.61 -0.44 -8.20
C ILE A 70 -17.14 -1.31 -9.38
N TRP A 71 -17.58 -0.99 -10.60
CA TRP A 71 -17.18 -1.73 -11.79
C TRP A 71 -15.66 -1.75 -12.00
N ARG A 72 -14.99 -0.59 -11.83
CA ARG A 72 -13.55 -0.45 -11.99
C ARG A 72 -12.78 -1.25 -10.93
N TRP A 73 -13.13 -1.07 -9.65
CA TRP A 73 -12.34 -1.61 -8.53
C TRP A 73 -12.68 -3.07 -8.20
N LEU A 74 -13.96 -3.43 -8.08
CA LEU A 74 -14.38 -4.82 -7.81
C LEU A 74 -14.41 -5.66 -9.09
N GLY A 75 -14.75 -5.06 -10.22
CA GLY A 75 -14.82 -5.77 -11.49
C GLY A 75 -13.44 -6.03 -12.11
N ARG A 76 -12.69 -4.98 -12.43
CA ARG A 76 -11.42 -5.10 -13.17
C ARG A 76 -10.21 -5.22 -12.27
N GLN A 77 -10.02 -4.28 -11.36
CA GLN A 77 -8.79 -4.19 -10.57
C GLN A 77 -8.62 -5.39 -9.62
N ALA A 78 -9.71 -5.83 -8.99
CA ALA A 78 -9.68 -7.02 -8.15
C ALA A 78 -9.29 -8.29 -8.93
N LYS A 79 -9.76 -8.44 -10.18
CA LYS A 79 -9.39 -9.57 -11.05
C LYS A 79 -7.89 -9.60 -11.37
N PHE A 80 -7.27 -8.43 -11.59
CA PHE A 80 -5.83 -8.35 -11.83
C PHE A 80 -5.03 -8.77 -10.59
N GLY A 81 -5.44 -8.30 -9.40
CA GLY A 81 -4.85 -8.76 -8.14
C GLY A 81 -5.01 -10.27 -7.90
N ASP A 82 -6.17 -10.84 -8.25
CA ASP A 82 -6.37 -12.29 -8.15
C ASP A 82 -5.50 -13.07 -9.14
N GLY A 83 -5.32 -12.54 -10.36
CA GLY A 83 -4.42 -13.13 -11.37
C GLY A 83 -2.98 -13.19 -10.90
N SER A 84 -2.50 -12.08 -10.35
CA SER A 84 -1.16 -11.96 -9.76
C SER A 84 -0.96 -12.95 -8.61
N ARG A 85 -1.87 -12.99 -7.64
CA ARG A 85 -1.80 -13.93 -6.50
C ARG A 85 -1.82 -15.40 -6.93
N ARG A 86 -2.61 -15.74 -7.97
CA ARG A 86 -2.64 -17.11 -8.52
C ARG A 86 -1.31 -17.47 -9.18
N ALA A 87 -0.68 -16.53 -9.90
CA ALA A 87 0.63 -16.73 -10.51
C ALA A 87 1.71 -16.97 -9.44
N MET A 88 1.73 -16.17 -8.39
CA MET A 88 2.63 -16.34 -7.25
C MET A 88 2.47 -17.74 -6.62
N LYS A 89 1.25 -18.11 -6.21
CA LYS A 89 0.97 -19.44 -5.61
C LYS A 89 1.30 -20.61 -6.53
N ARG A 90 1.19 -20.41 -7.84
CA ARG A 90 1.55 -21.46 -8.80
C ARG A 90 3.06 -21.61 -8.91
N SER A 91 3.82 -20.50 -8.89
CA SER A 91 5.28 -20.54 -8.95
C SER A 91 5.92 -21.22 -7.74
N GLU A 92 5.31 -21.14 -6.55
CA GLU A 92 5.74 -21.87 -5.35
C GLU A 92 5.67 -23.40 -5.48
N ARG A 93 4.86 -23.91 -6.44
CA ARG A 93 4.62 -25.35 -6.65
C ARG A 93 5.34 -25.90 -7.88
N THR A 94 6.13 -25.09 -8.57
CA THR A 94 6.78 -25.45 -9.82
C THR A 94 8.29 -25.28 -9.65
N ASP A 95 9.09 -26.09 -10.33
CA ASP A 95 10.57 -26.04 -10.32
C ASP A 95 11.15 -24.79 -11.04
N GLY A 96 10.40 -23.69 -11.05
CA GLY A 96 10.79 -22.40 -11.64
C GLY A 96 11.11 -21.34 -10.58
N PRO A 97 11.44 -20.12 -11.02
CA PRO A 97 11.66 -19.01 -10.09
C PRO A 97 10.37 -18.66 -9.33
N THR A 98 10.47 -18.48 -8.03
CA THR A 98 9.36 -17.99 -7.21
C THR A 98 9.04 -16.56 -7.59
N LEU A 99 7.79 -16.31 -7.94
CA LEU A 99 7.34 -15.00 -8.39
C LEU A 99 6.79 -14.18 -7.23
N MET A 100 7.10 -12.88 -7.25
CA MET A 100 6.45 -11.87 -6.43
C MET A 100 5.90 -10.75 -7.31
N SER A 101 4.70 -10.28 -7.00
CA SER A 101 4.13 -9.14 -7.72
C SER A 101 4.70 -7.84 -7.21
N ALA A 102 5.14 -6.95 -8.11
CA ALA A 102 5.58 -5.61 -7.74
C ALA A 102 4.54 -4.84 -6.92
N GLY A 103 3.25 -4.99 -7.26
CA GLY A 103 2.17 -4.37 -6.49
C GLY A 103 1.96 -4.95 -5.09
N THR A 104 2.42 -6.20 -4.84
CA THR A 104 2.39 -6.79 -3.50
C THR A 104 3.62 -6.35 -2.70
N LEU A 105 4.74 -6.12 -3.37
CA LEU A 105 5.97 -5.66 -2.73
C LEU A 105 5.84 -4.23 -2.20
N VAL A 106 5.21 -3.35 -2.96
CA VAL A 106 4.84 -2.00 -2.49
C VAL A 106 3.79 -2.12 -1.40
N CYS A 107 3.99 -1.44 -0.28
CA CYS A 107 3.24 -1.54 0.98
C CYS A 107 3.44 -2.85 1.76
N ALA A 108 4.36 -3.73 1.33
CA ALA A 108 4.68 -4.94 2.09
C ALA A 108 5.29 -4.58 3.45
N PRO A 109 4.95 -5.30 4.53
CA PRO A 109 5.60 -5.12 5.81
C PRO A 109 7.08 -5.55 5.72
N ILE A 110 7.95 -4.84 6.42
CA ILE A 110 9.34 -5.23 6.64
C ILE A 110 9.44 -5.74 8.07
N THR A 111 9.87 -6.99 8.21
CA THR A 111 10.13 -7.63 9.50
C THR A 111 11.63 -7.91 9.64
N ASP A 112 12.12 -7.94 10.87
CA ASP A 112 13.45 -8.44 11.18
C ASP A 112 13.46 -9.98 11.27
N LEU A 113 14.62 -10.55 11.64
CA LEU A 113 14.78 -12.00 11.78
C LEU A 113 14.00 -12.59 12.97
N ASP A 114 13.62 -11.77 13.93
CA ASP A 114 12.82 -12.17 15.09
C ASP A 114 11.31 -12.12 14.78
N GLY A 115 10.93 -11.61 13.61
CA GLY A 115 9.56 -11.48 13.15
C GLY A 115 8.88 -10.16 13.56
N ASP A 116 9.62 -9.25 14.18
CA ASP A 116 9.09 -7.95 14.58
C ASP A 116 8.98 -7.01 13.38
N ARG A 117 7.84 -6.35 13.25
CA ARG A 117 7.63 -5.38 12.17
C ARG A 117 8.39 -4.09 12.47
N ILE A 118 9.37 -3.77 11.63
CA ILE A 118 10.23 -2.59 11.76
C ILE A 118 9.94 -1.49 10.74
N GLY A 119 9.15 -1.78 9.70
CA GLY A 119 8.82 -0.81 8.67
C GLY A 119 7.87 -1.35 7.61
N SER A 120 7.79 -0.64 6.48
CA SER A 120 7.08 -1.07 5.29
C SER A 120 7.77 -0.55 4.01
N VAL A 121 7.61 -1.28 2.92
CA VAL A 121 8.13 -0.88 1.61
C VAL A 121 7.24 0.22 1.04
N VAL A 122 7.85 1.36 0.68
CA VAL A 122 7.15 2.49 0.02
C VAL A 122 7.24 2.37 -1.49
N ASP A 123 8.45 2.03 -2.00
CA ASP A 123 8.68 1.86 -3.43
C ASP A 123 9.90 0.98 -3.69
N VAL A 124 10.10 0.59 -4.94
CA VAL A 124 11.21 -0.25 -5.38
C VAL A 124 11.87 0.36 -6.60
N MET A 125 13.14 0.72 -6.46
CA MET A 125 13.94 1.30 -7.53
C MET A 125 14.59 0.20 -8.37
N LEU A 126 14.17 0.13 -9.64
CA LEU A 126 14.64 -0.88 -10.58
C LEU A 126 15.64 -0.31 -11.59
N SER A 127 16.68 -1.07 -11.88
CA SER A 127 17.58 -0.74 -13.00
C SER A 127 16.89 -1.02 -14.33
N ARG A 128 16.85 -0.02 -15.22
CA ARG A 128 16.33 -0.18 -16.58
C ARG A 128 17.24 -1.05 -17.45
N GLU A 129 18.54 -1.05 -17.18
CA GLU A 129 19.57 -1.77 -17.92
C GLU A 129 19.82 -3.16 -17.32
N GLY A 130 19.99 -3.25 -16.00
CA GLY A 130 20.32 -4.48 -15.29
C GLY A 130 19.13 -5.39 -14.97
N ARG A 131 17.91 -4.94 -15.17
CA ARG A 131 16.65 -5.68 -14.88
C ARG A 131 16.52 -6.19 -13.44
N GLY A 132 17.24 -5.57 -12.50
CA GLY A 132 17.26 -5.93 -11.09
C GLY A 132 16.82 -4.79 -10.17
N ILE A 133 16.62 -5.10 -8.90
CA ILE A 133 16.35 -4.11 -7.86
C ILE A 133 17.68 -3.42 -7.52
N VAL A 134 17.67 -2.08 -7.56
CA VAL A 134 18.82 -1.25 -7.15
C VAL A 134 18.79 -1.01 -5.65
N TYR A 135 17.65 -0.63 -5.13
CA TYR A 135 17.34 -0.53 -3.70
C TYR A 135 15.83 -0.45 -3.48
N LEU A 136 15.39 -0.77 -2.28
CA LEU A 136 14.03 -0.56 -1.84
C LEU A 136 13.99 0.76 -1.05
N VAL A 137 12.88 1.48 -1.17
CA VAL A 137 12.57 2.61 -0.30
C VAL A 137 11.67 2.10 0.81
N ALA A 138 12.15 2.16 2.02
CA ALA A 138 11.48 1.66 3.20
C ALA A 138 11.06 2.80 4.11
N SER A 139 9.83 2.78 4.64
CA SER A 139 9.39 3.71 5.67
C SER A 139 9.52 3.11 7.06
N ARG A 140 9.83 3.97 8.03
CA ARG A 140 9.91 3.66 9.44
C ARG A 140 9.13 4.68 10.26
N GLY A 141 8.39 4.22 11.25
CA GLY A 141 7.61 5.10 12.13
C GLY A 141 6.43 5.74 11.42
N GLY A 142 5.94 6.83 12.00
CA GLY A 142 4.81 7.59 11.48
C GLY A 142 3.45 6.89 11.62
N VAL A 143 2.40 7.65 11.35
CA VAL A 143 1.02 7.15 11.24
C VAL A 143 0.38 7.77 10.02
N ALA A 144 -0.10 6.95 9.11
CA ALA A 144 -0.80 7.37 7.89
C ALA A 144 -0.01 8.39 7.03
N GLY A 145 1.31 8.23 6.91
CA GLY A 145 2.18 9.10 6.12
C GLY A 145 2.67 10.37 6.86
N VAL A 146 2.36 10.50 8.15
CA VAL A 146 2.80 11.66 8.95
C VAL A 146 3.91 11.23 9.92
N GLY A 147 5.09 11.87 9.81
CA GLY A 147 6.24 11.58 10.66
C GLY A 147 7.00 10.30 10.28
N GLU A 148 6.82 9.80 9.05
CA GLU A 148 7.60 8.69 8.51
C GLU A 148 9.02 9.15 8.12
N GLU A 149 10.00 8.32 8.44
CA GLU A 149 11.36 8.43 7.92
C GLU A 149 11.54 7.44 6.78
N LEU A 150 12.09 7.90 5.66
CA LEU A 150 12.35 7.05 4.49
C LEU A 150 13.83 6.66 4.48
N HIS A 151 14.10 5.38 4.25
CA HIS A 151 15.45 4.82 4.20
C HIS A 151 15.67 3.98 2.94
N PRO A 152 16.84 4.07 2.27
CA PRO A 152 17.22 3.16 1.21
C PRO A 152 17.64 1.83 1.83
N LEU A 153 17.05 0.73 1.37
CA LEU A 153 17.34 -0.61 1.86
C LEU A 153 17.99 -1.44 0.75
N ASP A 154 19.15 -2.02 1.07
CA ASP A 154 19.93 -2.84 0.13
C ASP A 154 19.17 -4.14 -0.19
N PRO A 155 19.00 -4.51 -1.46
CA PRO A 155 18.42 -5.79 -1.85
C PRO A 155 19.16 -7.01 -1.26
N ASP A 156 20.48 -6.90 -1.05
CA ASP A 156 21.28 -7.98 -0.45
C ASP A 156 21.00 -8.15 1.07
N ALA A 157 20.40 -7.16 1.70
CA ALA A 157 20.00 -7.20 3.10
C ALA A 157 18.62 -7.82 3.33
N VAL A 158 17.90 -8.17 2.26
CA VAL A 158 16.49 -8.59 2.37
C VAL A 158 16.24 -9.93 1.69
N GLU A 159 15.23 -10.61 2.17
CA GLU A 159 14.61 -11.77 1.55
C GLU A 159 13.14 -11.47 1.27
N LEU A 160 12.73 -11.68 0.02
CA LEU A 160 11.34 -11.49 -0.40
C LEU A 160 10.55 -12.76 -0.10
N THR A 161 9.54 -12.65 0.74
CA THR A 161 8.67 -13.76 1.14
C THR A 161 7.23 -13.55 0.64
N ALA A 162 6.40 -14.58 0.73
CA ALA A 162 4.99 -14.47 0.34
C ALA A 162 4.22 -13.41 1.18
N ASP A 163 4.64 -13.19 2.42
CA ASP A 163 3.96 -12.33 3.39
C ASP A 163 4.57 -10.92 3.48
N GLY A 164 5.73 -10.69 2.88
CA GLY A 164 6.40 -9.39 2.90
C GLY A 164 7.91 -9.47 2.66
N VAL A 165 8.63 -8.60 3.32
CA VAL A 165 10.08 -8.49 3.24
C VAL A 165 10.70 -8.79 4.59
N VAL A 166 11.58 -9.77 4.66
CA VAL A 166 12.37 -10.06 5.86
C VAL A 166 13.74 -9.45 5.69
N THR A 167 14.17 -8.59 6.61
CA THR A 167 15.51 -7.99 6.57
C THR A 167 16.45 -8.66 7.56
N ARG A 168 17.74 -8.71 7.19
CA ARG A 168 18.84 -9.14 8.05
C ARG A 168 19.36 -8.04 8.98
N LEU A 169 18.78 -6.85 8.89
CA LEU A 169 19.10 -5.72 9.76
C LEU A 169 18.25 -5.79 11.02
N THR A 170 18.84 -5.49 12.15
CA THR A 170 18.10 -5.21 13.39
C THR A 170 17.34 -3.89 13.30
N ALA A 171 16.35 -3.67 14.14
CA ALA A 171 15.62 -2.40 14.20
C ALA A 171 16.56 -1.18 14.44
N ALA A 172 17.63 -1.34 15.21
CA ALA A 172 18.63 -0.30 15.43
C ALA A 172 19.49 -0.02 14.20
N GLU A 173 19.92 -1.06 13.47
CA GLU A 173 20.67 -0.92 12.22
C GLU A 173 19.81 -0.31 11.12
N PHE A 174 18.54 -0.69 11.04
CA PHE A 174 17.59 -0.10 10.11
C PHE A 174 17.36 1.39 10.39
N ALA A 175 17.24 1.78 11.66
CA ALA A 175 17.13 3.17 12.09
C ALA A 175 18.38 4.01 11.81
N ALA A 176 19.56 3.38 11.73
CA ALA A 176 20.83 4.04 11.43
C ALA A 176 21.10 4.23 9.93
N LEU A 177 20.24 3.71 9.05
CA LEU A 177 20.35 3.94 7.60
C LEU A 177 20.19 5.43 7.28
N PRO A 178 20.78 5.92 6.17
CA PRO A 178 20.58 7.31 5.74
C PRO A 178 19.10 7.61 5.54
N VAL A 179 18.67 8.78 6.00
CA VAL A 179 17.31 9.26 5.75
C VAL A 179 17.23 9.86 4.36
N LEU A 180 16.22 9.46 3.59
CA LEU A 180 15.91 10.04 2.28
C LEU A 180 14.95 11.22 2.42
N GLU A 181 15.24 12.31 1.72
CA GLU A 181 14.28 13.38 1.54
C GLU A 181 13.12 12.89 0.66
N PRO A 182 11.85 13.22 0.97
CA PRO A 182 10.69 12.69 0.25
C PRO A 182 10.70 12.94 -1.26
N ASP A 183 11.34 14.01 -1.72
CA ASP A 183 11.41 14.46 -3.11
C ASP A 183 12.80 14.30 -3.76
N ARG A 184 13.78 13.75 -3.04
CA ARG A 184 15.16 13.63 -3.53
C ARG A 184 15.78 12.27 -3.23
N TRP A 185 15.50 11.31 -4.11
CA TRP A 185 16.04 9.96 -3.99
C TRP A 185 17.31 9.79 -4.83
N PRO A 186 18.30 9.04 -4.34
CA PRO A 186 19.55 8.83 -5.06
C PRO A 186 19.36 7.94 -6.30
N SER A 187 20.17 8.16 -7.33
CA SER A 187 20.19 7.34 -8.54
C SER A 187 20.82 5.96 -8.36
N ALA A 188 21.50 5.73 -7.23
CA ALA A 188 22.13 4.46 -6.85
C ALA A 188 22.03 4.28 -5.33
N LEU A 189 22.18 3.03 -4.86
CA LEU A 189 22.25 2.75 -3.43
C LEU A 189 23.43 3.48 -2.79
N PRO A 190 23.21 4.33 -1.77
CA PRO A 190 24.30 5.01 -1.05
C PRO A 190 25.24 3.99 -0.37
N ASP A 191 26.52 4.27 -0.35
CA ASP A 191 27.51 3.36 0.27
C ASP A 191 27.25 3.14 1.77
N ALA A 192 26.71 4.14 2.45
CA ALA A 192 26.28 4.05 3.86
C ALA A 192 25.10 3.11 4.09
N ALA A 193 24.31 2.83 3.05
CA ALA A 193 23.17 1.92 3.11
C ALA A 193 23.51 0.48 2.65
N ARG A 194 24.73 0.25 2.15
CA ARG A 194 25.16 -1.08 1.69
C ARG A 194 25.24 -2.07 2.83
N TYR A 195 24.59 -3.20 2.63
CA TYR A 195 24.62 -4.29 3.58
C TYR A 195 26.03 -4.92 3.63
N ARG A 196 26.59 -5.00 4.84
CA ARG A 196 27.86 -5.68 5.10
C ARG A 196 27.61 -6.78 6.11
N PRO A 197 27.69 -8.05 5.72
CA PRO A 197 27.47 -9.16 6.66
C PRO A 197 28.47 -9.10 7.82
N ALA A 198 28.04 -9.53 9.01
CA ALA A 198 28.78 -9.38 10.27
C ALA A 198 30.24 -9.91 10.21
N LYS A 199 30.51 -10.92 9.37
CA LYS A 199 31.87 -11.46 9.13
C LYS A 199 32.80 -10.45 8.44
N ALA A 200 32.26 -9.60 7.56
CA ALA A 200 33.03 -8.55 6.88
C ALA A 200 33.28 -7.33 7.79
N ARG A 201 32.33 -7.06 8.74
CA ARG A 201 32.51 -5.97 9.73
C ARG A 201 33.64 -6.23 10.71
N ARG A 202 33.89 -7.50 11.13
CA ARG A 202 34.99 -7.87 12.01
C ARG A 202 36.38 -7.69 11.34
N LEU A 203 36.48 -7.89 10.03
CA LEU A 203 37.73 -7.69 9.29
C LEU A 203 38.06 -6.21 9.05
N ALA A 204 37.04 -5.35 8.89
CA ALA A 204 37.22 -3.90 8.71
C ALA A 204 37.50 -3.14 10.01
N ALA A 205 37.23 -3.72 11.18
CA ALA A 205 37.47 -3.12 12.50
C ALA A 205 38.85 -3.49 13.09
N VAL A 206 39.62 -4.35 12.42
CA VAL A 206 40.95 -4.86 12.86
C VAL A 206 42.11 -4.34 11.95
N GLY A 207 41.80 -3.57 10.93
CA GLY A 207 42.74 -2.86 10.06
C GLY A 207 42.67 -1.35 10.26
#